data_98b9b8800e58875d430dda96eafe6fa8
#
_entry.id   98b9b8800e58875d430dda96eafe6fa8
#
_cell.length_a   1.000
_cell.length_b   1.000
_cell.length_c   1.000
_cell.angle_alpha   90.00
_cell.angle_beta   90.00
_cell.angle_gamma   90.00
#
_symmetry.space_group_name_H-M   'P 1'
#
loop_
_entity.id
_entity.type
_entity.pdbx_description
1 polymer ?
#
loop_
_entity_poly.entity_id
_entity_poly.type
_entity_poly.pdbx_seq_one_letter_code
_entity_poly.pdbx_strand_id
1 'polypeptide(L)'
;MTIGQLAKTVNLNTQTIRYYERIGLIDKPDTNEAGYRIYSERAADVLRFIKHAKEIGFSLKQISEIFSLDNNKNNTCSKVKKLAEKKVYEIDKKLNSLKLMRKELLNLISLCEEKNGNPGCPILDILKLRS
;
A
#
# COMPACT_ATOMS: atom_id res chain seq x y z
N MET A 1 0.04 24.10 -11.34
CA MET A 1 -0.79 23.96 -10.12
C MET A 1 0.05 24.17 -8.86
N THR A 2 -0.55 24.77 -7.85
CA THR A 2 0.04 24.78 -6.51
C THR A 2 -0.07 23.39 -5.90
N ILE A 3 0.68 23.16 -4.80
CA ILE A 3 0.59 21.86 -4.09
C ILE A 3 -0.83 21.59 -3.56
N GLY A 4 -1.53 22.63 -3.11
CA GLY A 4 -2.91 22.48 -2.65
C GLY A 4 -3.88 22.08 -3.76
N GLN A 5 -3.72 22.68 -4.94
CA GLN A 5 -4.52 22.31 -6.12
C GLN A 5 -4.22 20.89 -6.57
N LEU A 6 -2.95 20.52 -6.60
CA LEU A 6 -2.52 19.16 -6.94
C LEU A 6 -3.09 18.13 -5.96
N ALA A 7 -3.02 18.41 -4.67
CA ALA A 7 -3.55 17.54 -3.62
C ALA A 7 -5.05 17.26 -3.81
N LYS A 8 -5.82 18.30 -4.13
CA LYS A 8 -7.26 18.16 -4.42
C LYS A 8 -7.48 17.33 -5.69
N THR A 9 -6.70 17.59 -6.73
CA THR A 9 -6.85 16.91 -8.03
C THR A 9 -6.63 15.41 -7.91
N VAL A 10 -5.63 14.98 -7.14
CA VAL A 10 -5.28 13.57 -6.99
C VAL A 10 -5.82 12.92 -5.72
N ASN A 11 -6.53 13.68 -4.91
CA ASN A 11 -7.10 13.23 -3.64
C ASN A 11 -6.05 12.63 -2.69
N LEU A 12 -4.96 13.36 -2.50
CA LEU A 12 -3.89 13.06 -1.55
C LEU A 12 -3.65 14.29 -0.67
N ASN A 13 -3.08 14.09 0.51
CA ASN A 13 -2.69 15.24 1.32
C ASN A 13 -1.34 15.80 0.85
N THR A 14 -1.08 17.05 1.20
CA THR A 14 0.14 17.75 0.78
C THR A 14 1.40 17.12 1.36
N GLN A 15 1.32 16.57 2.56
CA GLN A 15 2.45 15.91 3.20
C GLN A 15 2.88 14.66 2.44
N THR A 16 1.93 13.88 1.92
CA THR A 16 2.20 12.71 1.11
C THR A 16 2.91 13.10 -0.19
N ILE A 17 2.44 14.17 -0.84
CA ILE A 17 3.05 14.67 -2.08
C ILE A 17 4.50 15.11 -1.82
N ARG A 18 4.73 15.85 -0.74
CA ARG A 18 6.09 16.29 -0.34
C ARG A 18 7.00 15.09 -0.04
N TYR A 19 6.45 14.05 0.58
CA TYR A 19 7.19 12.84 0.86
C TYR A 19 7.64 12.16 -0.43
N TYR A 20 6.73 11.99 -1.40
CA TYR A 20 7.07 11.39 -2.69
C TYR A 20 8.10 12.22 -3.46
N GLU A 21 8.02 13.53 -3.38
CA GLU A 21 9.01 14.43 -3.94
C GLU A 21 10.38 14.22 -3.29
N ARG A 22 10.41 14.14 -1.97
CA ARG A 22 11.65 13.97 -1.20
C ARG A 22 12.36 12.66 -1.51
N ILE A 23 11.62 11.58 -1.70
CA ILE A 23 12.20 10.27 -2.01
C ILE A 23 12.44 10.07 -3.50
N GLY A 24 12.13 11.06 -4.33
CA GLY A 24 12.44 11.05 -5.76
C GLY A 24 11.44 10.36 -6.66
N LEU A 25 10.24 10.02 -6.16
CA LEU A 25 9.18 9.43 -7.00
C LEU A 25 8.55 10.44 -7.92
N ILE A 26 8.50 11.69 -7.54
CA ILE A 26 8.11 12.80 -8.41
C ILE A 26 9.23 13.82 -8.44
N ASP A 27 9.37 14.49 -9.59
CA ASP A 27 10.39 15.50 -9.77
C ASP A 27 10.05 16.75 -8.93
N LYS A 28 11.10 17.46 -8.52
CA LYS A 28 10.90 18.75 -7.87
C LYS A 28 10.22 19.70 -8.83
N PRO A 29 9.18 20.43 -8.36
CA PRO A 29 8.49 21.38 -9.22
C PRO A 29 9.35 22.58 -9.53
N ASP A 30 9.07 23.23 -10.67
CA ASP A 30 9.62 24.54 -10.96
C ASP A 30 9.02 25.58 -10.01
N THR A 31 9.76 26.66 -9.79
CA THR A 31 9.24 27.81 -9.03
C THR A 31 8.85 28.92 -10.00
N ASN A 32 7.78 29.66 -9.66
CA ASN A 32 7.40 30.84 -10.42
C ASN A 32 8.23 32.06 -9.99
N GLU A 33 7.99 33.21 -10.60
CA GLU A 33 8.72 34.47 -10.30
C GLU A 33 8.58 34.90 -8.85
N ALA A 34 7.46 34.53 -8.19
CA ALA A 34 7.22 34.84 -6.79
C ALA A 34 7.85 33.83 -5.83
N GLY A 35 8.55 32.81 -6.33
CA GLY A 35 9.20 31.78 -5.53
C GLY A 35 8.30 30.64 -5.09
N TYR A 36 7.06 30.56 -5.57
CA TYR A 36 6.15 29.47 -5.27
C TYR A 36 6.38 28.28 -6.20
N ARG A 37 6.22 27.07 -5.63
CA ARG A 37 6.33 25.82 -6.38
C ARG A 37 5.11 25.61 -7.27
N ILE A 38 5.35 25.30 -8.54
CA ILE A 38 4.30 25.04 -9.53
C ILE A 38 4.45 23.64 -10.06
N TYR A 39 3.45 22.82 -9.84
CA TYR A 39 3.42 21.43 -10.28
C TYR A 39 2.77 21.30 -11.65
N SER A 40 3.29 20.37 -12.46
CA SER A 40 2.77 20.13 -13.82
C SER A 40 1.62 19.12 -13.80
N GLU A 41 0.90 19.04 -14.93
CA GLU A 41 -0.09 17.98 -15.15
C GLU A 41 0.57 16.59 -15.11
N ARG A 42 1.82 16.48 -15.54
CA ARG A 42 2.57 15.23 -15.45
C ARG A 42 2.72 14.78 -14.00
N ALA A 43 2.95 15.69 -13.08
CA ALA A 43 3.02 15.35 -11.65
C ALA A 43 1.71 14.74 -11.17
N ALA A 44 0.58 15.27 -11.62
CA ALA A 44 -0.73 14.68 -11.30
C ALA A 44 -0.86 13.26 -11.83
N ASP A 45 -0.46 13.03 -13.08
CA ASP A 45 -0.52 11.69 -13.69
C ASP A 45 0.35 10.69 -12.95
N VAL A 46 1.57 11.08 -12.58
CA VAL A 46 2.48 10.23 -11.80
C VAL A 46 1.88 9.90 -10.44
N LEU A 47 1.31 10.88 -9.76
CA LEU A 47 0.68 10.66 -8.44
C LEU A 47 -0.53 9.72 -8.53
N ARG A 48 -1.34 9.84 -9.58
CA ARG A 48 -2.46 8.91 -9.81
C ARG A 48 -1.95 7.50 -10.01
N PHE A 49 -0.88 7.34 -10.77
CA PHE A 49 -0.25 6.04 -10.99
C PHE A 49 0.25 5.45 -9.66
N ILE A 50 0.96 6.23 -8.85
CA ILE A 50 1.46 5.78 -7.55
C ILE A 50 0.30 5.35 -6.65
N LYS A 51 -0.75 6.17 -6.58
CA LYS A 51 -1.93 5.88 -5.76
C LYS A 51 -2.58 4.56 -6.18
N HIS A 52 -2.80 4.37 -7.47
CA HIS A 52 -3.42 3.15 -8.00
C HIS A 52 -2.54 1.92 -7.74
N ALA A 53 -1.24 2.03 -7.99
CA ALA A 53 -0.30 0.93 -7.77
C ALA A 53 -0.24 0.51 -6.30
N LYS A 54 -0.31 1.47 -5.36
CA LYS A 54 -0.38 1.16 -3.94
C LYS A 54 -1.68 0.45 -3.57
N GLU A 55 -2.80 0.85 -4.16
CA GLU A 55 -4.10 0.21 -3.92
C GLU A 55 -4.11 -1.27 -4.32
N ILE A 56 -3.37 -1.63 -5.37
CA ILE A 56 -3.26 -3.04 -5.78
C ILE A 56 -2.11 -3.78 -5.10
N GLY A 57 -1.45 -3.16 -4.14
CA GLY A 57 -0.53 -3.83 -3.23
C GLY A 57 0.95 -3.64 -3.49
N PHE A 58 1.36 -2.84 -4.47
CA PHE A 58 2.77 -2.58 -4.70
C PHE A 58 3.34 -1.65 -3.62
N SER A 59 4.57 -1.95 -3.18
CA SER A 59 5.31 -1.06 -2.28
C SER A 59 5.89 0.11 -3.07
N LEU A 60 6.30 1.16 -2.37
CA LEU A 60 6.95 2.31 -3.03
C LEU A 60 8.23 1.90 -3.76
N LYS A 61 8.98 0.95 -3.20
CA LYS A 61 10.18 0.41 -3.86
C LYS A 61 9.82 -0.28 -5.17
N GLN A 62 8.77 -1.09 -5.17
CA GLN A 62 8.31 -1.78 -6.38
C GLN A 62 7.78 -0.79 -7.41
N ILE A 63 7.07 0.25 -6.98
CA ILE A 63 6.60 1.32 -7.87
C ILE A 63 7.78 2.03 -8.52
N SER A 64 8.83 2.33 -7.75
CA SER A 64 10.04 2.92 -8.27
C SER A 64 10.72 2.03 -9.32
N GLU A 65 10.77 0.72 -9.07
CA GLU A 65 11.29 -0.24 -10.03
C GLU A 65 10.49 -0.23 -11.34
N ILE A 66 9.15 -0.19 -11.24
CA ILE A 66 8.28 -0.13 -12.42
C ILE A 66 8.53 1.16 -13.21
N PHE A 67 8.67 2.30 -12.53
CA PHE A 67 8.97 3.57 -13.18
C PHE A 67 10.32 3.58 -13.91
N SER A 68 11.30 2.83 -13.41
CA SER A 68 12.61 2.76 -14.03
C SER A 68 12.62 1.98 -15.35
N LEU A 69 11.56 1.22 -15.64
CA LEU A 69 11.46 0.43 -16.85
C LEU A 69 11.08 1.29 -18.05
N ASP A 70 11.78 1.06 -19.16
CA ASP A 70 11.51 1.78 -20.41
C ASP A 70 10.39 1.05 -21.17
N ASN A 71 9.25 1.71 -21.32
CA ASN A 71 8.09 1.14 -22.01
C ASN A 71 8.34 0.84 -23.49
N ASN A 72 9.39 1.41 -24.08
CA ASN A 72 9.74 1.19 -25.48
C ASN A 72 10.61 -0.05 -25.69
N LYS A 73 11.07 -0.71 -24.64
CA LYS A 73 11.88 -1.92 -24.76
C LYS A 73 11.02 -3.17 -24.86
N ASN A 74 11.50 -4.15 -25.63
CA ASN A 74 10.71 -5.34 -25.97
C ASN A 74 10.34 -6.24 -24.80
N ASN A 75 11.14 -6.25 -23.73
CA ASN A 75 10.91 -7.14 -22.60
C ASN A 75 10.32 -6.45 -21.36
N THR A 76 9.86 -5.20 -21.51
CA THR A 76 9.30 -4.44 -20.40
C THR A 76 8.05 -5.09 -19.81
N CYS A 77 7.13 -5.49 -20.69
CA CYS A 77 5.89 -6.15 -20.23
C CYS A 77 6.18 -7.45 -19.48
N SER A 78 7.16 -8.23 -19.94
CA SER A 78 7.57 -9.45 -19.26
C SER A 78 8.12 -9.17 -17.85
N LYS A 79 8.90 -8.10 -17.69
CA LYS A 79 9.44 -7.70 -16.38
C LYS A 79 8.34 -7.25 -15.43
N VAL A 80 7.40 -6.44 -15.92
CA VAL A 80 6.25 -6.00 -15.11
C VAL A 80 5.38 -7.20 -14.73
N LYS A 81 5.16 -8.13 -15.65
CA LYS A 81 4.42 -9.36 -15.39
C LYS A 81 5.04 -10.16 -14.25
N LYS A 82 6.35 -10.31 -14.22
CA LYS A 82 7.06 -11.03 -13.15
C LYS A 82 6.85 -10.35 -11.79
N LEU A 83 6.91 -9.02 -11.75
CA LEU A 83 6.65 -8.27 -10.53
C LEU A 83 5.22 -8.49 -10.04
N ALA A 84 4.26 -8.46 -10.96
CA ALA A 84 2.85 -8.70 -10.64
C ALA A 84 2.62 -10.13 -10.13
N GLU A 85 3.22 -11.12 -10.78
CA GLU A 85 3.12 -12.52 -10.36
C GLU A 85 3.70 -12.74 -8.96
N LYS A 86 4.84 -12.12 -8.68
CA LYS A 86 5.44 -12.16 -7.35
C LYS A 86 4.51 -11.55 -6.31
N LYS A 87 3.85 -10.45 -6.65
CA LYS A 87 2.89 -9.80 -5.76
C LYS A 87 1.68 -10.70 -5.48
N VAL A 88 1.16 -11.36 -6.50
CA VAL A 88 0.07 -12.34 -6.35
C VAL A 88 0.48 -13.45 -5.38
N TYR A 89 1.68 -13.98 -5.53
CA TYR A 89 2.20 -15.00 -4.63
C TYR A 89 2.25 -14.53 -3.17
N GLU A 90 2.72 -13.30 -2.94
CA GLU A 90 2.77 -12.71 -1.60
C GLU A 90 1.37 -12.53 -1.01
N ILE A 91 0.41 -12.09 -1.84
CA ILE A 91 -0.98 -11.94 -1.43
C ILE A 91 -1.60 -13.28 -1.07
N ASP A 92 -1.37 -14.32 -1.87
CA ASP A 92 -1.87 -15.66 -1.61
C ASP A 92 -1.37 -16.20 -0.28
N LYS A 93 -0.10 -15.97 0.05
CA LYS A 93 0.46 -16.34 1.35
C LYS A 93 -0.26 -15.62 2.50
N LYS A 94 -0.48 -14.32 2.34
CA LYS A 94 -1.19 -13.54 3.36
C LYS A 94 -2.64 -14.00 3.53
N LEU A 95 -3.31 -14.33 2.43
CA LEU A 95 -4.67 -14.88 2.47
C LEU A 95 -4.72 -16.17 3.28
N ASN A 96 -3.77 -17.08 3.03
CA ASN A 96 -3.70 -18.34 3.77
C ASN A 96 -3.45 -18.10 5.26
N SER A 97 -2.54 -17.19 5.60
CA SER A 97 -2.27 -16.84 7.00
C SER A 97 -3.51 -16.26 7.68
N LEU A 98 -4.22 -15.37 7.00
CA LEU A 98 -5.45 -14.78 7.52
C LEU A 98 -6.54 -15.83 7.71
N LYS A 99 -6.67 -16.78 6.80
CA LYS A 99 -7.62 -17.88 6.93
C LYS A 99 -7.35 -18.75 8.18
N LEU A 100 -6.07 -19.03 8.45
CA LEU A 100 -5.67 -19.79 9.63
C LEU A 100 -5.96 -19.02 10.92
N MET A 101 -5.63 -17.72 10.94
CA MET A 101 -5.93 -16.86 12.08
C MET A 101 -7.44 -16.81 12.35
N ARG A 102 -8.22 -16.65 11.28
CA ARG A 102 -9.68 -16.62 11.37
C ARG A 102 -10.24 -17.90 11.96
N LYS A 103 -9.73 -19.05 11.48
CA LYS A 103 -10.15 -20.35 11.97
C LYS A 103 -9.86 -20.50 13.45
N GLU A 104 -8.67 -20.14 13.88
CA GLU A 104 -8.28 -20.21 15.31
C GLU A 104 -9.17 -19.33 16.17
N LEU A 105 -9.43 -18.09 15.73
CA LEU A 105 -10.30 -17.16 16.47
C LEU A 105 -11.73 -17.70 16.59
N LEU A 106 -12.28 -18.29 15.52
CA LEU A 106 -13.60 -18.89 15.56
C LEU A 106 -13.67 -20.06 16.54
N ASN A 107 -12.60 -20.88 16.60
CA ASN A 107 -12.54 -21.95 17.58
C ASN A 107 -12.52 -21.42 19.02
N LEU A 108 -11.76 -20.34 19.26
CA LEU A 108 -11.70 -19.70 20.57
C LEU A 108 -13.07 -19.11 20.97
N ILE A 109 -13.76 -18.49 20.03
CA ILE A 109 -15.11 -17.94 20.25
C ILE A 109 -16.07 -19.06 20.63
N SER A 110 -16.01 -20.20 19.93
CA SER A 110 -16.84 -21.37 20.25
C SER A 110 -16.60 -21.87 21.66
N LEU A 111 -15.35 -21.89 22.12
CA LEU A 111 -15.04 -22.29 23.51
C LEU A 111 -15.67 -21.36 24.54
N CYS A 112 -15.67 -20.03 24.23
CA CYS A 112 -16.33 -19.07 25.13
C CYS A 112 -17.85 -19.26 25.16
N GLU A 113 -18.46 -19.55 24.02
CA GLU A 113 -19.91 -19.82 23.92
C GLU A 113 -20.29 -21.07 24.70
N GLU A 114 -19.48 -22.12 24.67
CA GLU A 114 -19.70 -23.35 25.43
C GLU A 114 -19.69 -23.13 26.94
N LYS A 115 -18.98 -22.09 27.40
CA LYS A 115 -18.98 -21.74 28.84
C LYS A 115 -20.36 -21.31 29.36
N ASN A 116 -21.17 -20.74 28.52
CA ASN A 116 -22.57 -20.38 28.81
C ASN A 116 -22.73 -19.62 30.14
N GLY A 117 -21.91 -18.59 30.35
CA GLY A 117 -21.95 -17.74 31.53
C GLY A 117 -21.22 -18.28 32.75
N ASN A 118 -20.61 -19.46 32.69
CA ASN A 118 -19.79 -20.00 33.76
C ASN A 118 -18.47 -19.19 33.87
N PRO A 119 -17.88 -19.13 35.09
CA PRO A 119 -16.64 -18.39 35.29
C PRO A 119 -15.49 -18.98 34.51
N GLY A 120 -14.56 -18.11 34.15
CA GLY A 120 -13.37 -18.46 33.39
C GLY A 120 -13.48 -18.06 31.94
N CYS A 121 -12.35 -17.81 31.31
CA CYS A 121 -12.27 -17.44 29.92
C CYS A 121 -11.25 -18.32 29.19
N PRO A 122 -11.70 -19.24 28.32
CA PRO A 122 -10.78 -20.13 27.61
C PRO A 122 -9.77 -19.38 26.76
N ILE A 123 -10.15 -18.24 26.19
CA ILE A 123 -9.23 -17.42 25.35
C ILE A 123 -8.11 -16.87 26.21
N LEU A 124 -8.42 -16.29 27.35
CA LEU A 124 -7.41 -15.76 28.29
C LEU A 124 -6.47 -16.87 28.76
N ASP A 125 -6.98 -18.02 29.07
CA ASP A 125 -6.19 -19.15 29.54
C ASP A 125 -5.19 -19.60 28.48
N ILE A 126 -5.63 -19.74 27.23
CA ILE A 126 -4.78 -20.14 26.11
C ILE A 126 -3.72 -19.10 25.82
N LEU A 127 -4.07 -17.80 25.79
CA LEU A 127 -3.14 -16.72 25.51
C LEU A 127 -2.08 -16.59 26.62
N LYS A 128 -2.46 -16.79 27.87
CA LYS A 128 -1.51 -16.75 29.00
C LYS A 128 -0.51 -17.89 28.94
N LEU A 129 -0.91 -19.05 28.48
CA LEU A 129 -0.02 -20.20 28.35
C LEU A 129 1.03 -20.01 27.25
N ARG A 130 0.74 -19.19 26.25
CA ARG A 130 1.64 -18.91 25.13
C ARG A 130 2.53 -17.68 25.33
N SER A 131 2.31 -16.92 26.37
CA SER A 131 3.09 -15.70 26.64
C SER A 131 4.45 -15.96 27.29
#